data_3817be4fae956b0bf6f17969718928d7
#
_entry.id   3817be4fae956b0bf6f17969718928d7
#
_cell.length_a   1.000
_cell.length_b   1.000
_cell.length_c   1.000
_cell.angle_alpha   90.00
_cell.angle_beta   90.00
_cell.angle_gamma   90.00
#
_symmetry.space_group_name_H-M   'P 1'
#
loop_
_entity.id
_entity.type
_entity.pdbx_description
1 polymer ?
#
loop_
_entity_poly.entity_id
_entity_poly.type
_entity_poly.pdbx_seq_one_letter_code
_entity_poly.pdbx_strand_id
1 'polypeptide(L)'
;KKDNLYQVNFLDYLAMNYFQGCSLLLDKWIKDLVLKHYSTDVEHDYLINSIAASYNSMYFYNKPLFQYRLHEKNSIGAQYDTQTKEEHLQRANTLKIRTQNAHNALNVLNIIRLANSDYYQENQEEFSHMSTFFNQHIQALENKKFFELLCQNTSPYYSLIKTKKARVMDLLYVLKEKVIR
;
A
#
# COMPACT_ATOMS: atom_id res chain seq x y z
N LYS A 1 14.34 -9.34 -27.79
CA LYS A 1 14.25 -8.06 -27.04
C LYS A 1 13.17 -8.30 -26.00
N LYS A 2 13.52 -8.23 -24.70
CA LYS A 2 12.49 -8.22 -23.64
C LYS A 2 11.68 -6.96 -23.82
N ASP A 3 10.38 -7.09 -23.96
CA ASP A 3 9.49 -5.94 -23.94
C ASP A 3 9.69 -5.20 -22.62
N ASN A 4 9.89 -3.88 -22.70
CA ASN A 4 10.06 -3.06 -21.50
C ASN A 4 8.71 -2.61 -20.91
N LEU A 5 7.60 -3.12 -21.45
CA LEU A 5 6.25 -2.80 -21.03
C LEU A 5 5.64 -4.00 -20.32
N TYR A 6 5.18 -3.79 -19.08
CA TYR A 6 4.58 -4.83 -18.24
C TYR A 6 3.20 -4.38 -17.79
N GLN A 7 2.20 -5.22 -17.97
CA GLN A 7 0.89 -5.00 -17.35
C GLN A 7 1.01 -5.22 -15.84
N VAL A 8 0.42 -4.32 -15.07
CA VAL A 8 0.41 -4.38 -13.61
C VAL A 8 -0.94 -4.92 -13.15
N ASN A 9 -0.93 -6.01 -12.41
CA ASN A 9 -2.13 -6.60 -11.83
C ASN A 9 -2.58 -5.78 -10.60
N PHE A 10 -3.89 -5.65 -10.39
CA PHE A 10 -4.44 -4.93 -9.26
C PHE A 10 -3.98 -5.49 -7.91
N LEU A 11 -3.98 -6.81 -7.74
CA LEU A 11 -3.56 -7.43 -6.48
C LEU A 11 -2.08 -7.20 -6.18
N ASP A 12 -1.23 -7.21 -7.19
CA ASP A 12 0.21 -6.93 -7.02
C ASP A 12 0.45 -5.46 -6.62
N TYR A 13 -0.45 -4.56 -7.03
CA TYR A 13 -0.35 -3.13 -6.73
C TYR A 13 -1.05 -2.73 -5.42
N LEU A 14 -2.08 -3.46 -4.99
CA LEU A 14 -2.89 -3.14 -3.80
C LEU A 14 -2.06 -2.90 -2.52
N ALA A 15 -0.90 -3.51 -2.46
CA ALA A 15 -0.10 -3.55 -1.24
C ALA A 15 0.70 -2.29 -0.97
N MET A 16 1.22 -1.66 -1.99
CA MET A 16 2.15 -0.53 -1.83
C MET A 16 2.12 0.37 -3.07
N ASN A 17 2.09 1.67 -2.84
CA ASN A 17 2.23 2.66 -3.90
C ASN A 17 3.68 2.71 -4.39
N TYR A 18 3.99 2.00 -5.48
CA TYR A 18 5.32 1.94 -6.05
C TYR A 18 5.60 3.03 -7.08
N PHE A 19 4.56 3.63 -7.66
CA PHE A 19 4.70 4.54 -8.79
C PHE A 19 4.30 5.96 -8.40
N GLN A 20 5.26 6.86 -8.54
CA GLN A 20 5.09 8.27 -8.17
C GLN A 20 4.20 9.00 -9.17
N GLY A 21 3.38 9.93 -8.69
CA GLY A 21 2.46 10.72 -9.50
C GLY A 21 3.10 11.47 -10.67
N CYS A 22 4.34 11.94 -10.50
CA CYS A 22 5.09 12.62 -11.56
C CYS A 22 5.54 11.71 -12.71
N SER A 23 5.38 10.38 -12.59
CA SER A 23 5.74 9.39 -13.61
C SER A 23 4.53 8.81 -14.36
N LEU A 24 3.34 9.34 -14.14
CA LEU A 24 2.10 8.82 -14.70
C LEU A 24 1.73 9.52 -16.02
N LEU A 25 1.28 8.71 -16.97
CA LEU A 25 0.56 9.15 -18.16
C LEU A 25 -0.85 8.52 -18.10
N LEU A 26 -1.88 9.35 -18.22
CA LEU A 26 -3.26 8.95 -18.01
C LEU A 26 -4.13 9.18 -19.23
N ASP A 27 -4.98 8.22 -19.52
CA ASP A 27 -6.10 8.42 -20.41
C ASP A 27 -7.21 9.26 -19.75
N LYS A 28 -7.93 10.00 -20.57
CA LYS A 28 -9.02 10.89 -20.10
C LYS A 28 -10.06 10.14 -19.28
N TRP A 29 -10.46 8.94 -19.69
CA TRP A 29 -11.49 8.16 -19.00
C TRP A 29 -11.05 7.73 -17.59
N ILE A 30 -9.78 7.34 -17.39
CA ILE A 30 -9.25 7.07 -16.04
C ILE A 30 -9.29 8.33 -15.19
N LYS A 31 -8.88 9.47 -15.75
CA LYS A 31 -8.96 10.75 -15.03
C LYS A 31 -10.38 11.04 -14.57
N ASP A 32 -11.36 10.86 -15.45
CA ASP A 32 -12.76 11.15 -15.15
C ASP A 32 -13.29 10.20 -14.04
N LEU A 33 -12.91 8.92 -14.05
CA LEU A 33 -13.22 7.97 -12.97
C LEU A 33 -12.57 8.36 -11.63
N VAL A 34 -11.30 8.74 -11.65
CA VAL A 34 -10.59 9.19 -10.45
C VAL A 34 -11.27 10.42 -9.85
N LEU A 35 -11.62 11.40 -10.66
CA LEU A 35 -12.33 12.60 -10.18
C LEU A 35 -13.69 12.28 -9.58
N LYS A 36 -14.42 11.31 -10.14
CA LYS A 36 -15.71 10.85 -9.64
C LYS A 36 -15.61 10.14 -8.28
N HIS A 37 -14.50 9.40 -8.04
CA HIS A 37 -14.30 8.59 -6.86
C HIS A 37 -13.14 9.11 -5.98
N TYR A 38 -12.82 10.41 -6.10
CA TYR A 38 -11.74 11.02 -5.34
C TYR A 38 -11.97 10.92 -3.83
N SER A 39 -10.93 10.54 -3.12
CA SER A 39 -10.91 10.50 -1.66
C SER A 39 -9.59 11.10 -1.15
N THR A 40 -9.65 11.84 -0.07
CA THR A 40 -8.48 12.36 0.65
C THR A 40 -7.81 11.30 1.54
N ASP A 41 -8.45 10.14 1.73
CA ASP A 41 -7.94 9.05 2.57
C ASP A 41 -6.90 8.19 1.86
N VAL A 42 -6.75 8.39 0.53
CA VAL A 42 -5.79 7.68 -0.31
C VAL A 42 -4.97 8.69 -1.09
N GLU A 43 -3.66 8.46 -1.17
CA GLU A 43 -2.77 9.28 -1.99
C GLU A 43 -3.21 9.23 -3.47
N HIS A 44 -3.19 10.39 -4.13
CA HIS A 44 -3.75 10.54 -5.48
C HIS A 44 -3.14 9.59 -6.52
N ASP A 45 -1.82 9.38 -6.47
CA ASP A 45 -1.12 8.46 -7.36
C ASP A 45 -1.47 7.00 -7.07
N TYR A 46 -1.64 6.64 -5.80
CA TYR A 46 -2.11 5.32 -5.41
C TYR A 46 -3.55 5.07 -5.88
N LEU A 47 -4.43 6.04 -5.75
CA LEU A 47 -5.82 5.97 -6.24
C LEU A 47 -5.89 5.80 -7.76
N ILE A 48 -5.15 6.64 -8.51
CA ILE A 48 -5.08 6.58 -9.98
C ILE A 48 -4.65 5.18 -10.44
N ASN A 49 -3.54 4.72 -9.91
CA ASN A 49 -2.96 3.44 -10.31
C ASN A 49 -3.87 2.25 -9.94
N SER A 50 -4.51 2.31 -8.76
CA SER A 50 -5.42 1.25 -8.31
C SER A 50 -6.66 1.15 -9.20
N ILE A 51 -7.26 2.28 -9.56
CA ILE A 51 -8.39 2.30 -10.50
C ILE A 51 -7.96 1.75 -11.86
N ALA A 52 -6.85 2.24 -12.43
CA ALA A 52 -6.35 1.76 -13.72
C ALA A 52 -6.03 0.25 -13.70
N ALA A 53 -5.42 -0.24 -12.62
CA ALA A 53 -5.10 -1.66 -12.47
C ALA A 53 -6.36 -2.54 -12.38
N SER A 54 -7.43 -2.09 -11.70
CA SER A 54 -8.70 -2.84 -11.63
C SER A 54 -9.40 -2.98 -12.99
N TYR A 55 -9.11 -2.10 -13.93
CA TYR A 55 -9.56 -2.18 -15.32
C TYR A 55 -8.56 -2.89 -16.25
N ASN A 56 -7.53 -3.53 -15.71
CA ASN A 56 -6.43 -4.14 -16.48
C ASN A 56 -5.76 -3.18 -17.47
N SER A 57 -5.82 -1.87 -17.20
CA SER A 57 -5.32 -0.81 -18.07
C SER A 57 -4.05 -0.12 -17.55
N MET A 58 -3.46 -0.65 -16.48
CA MET A 58 -2.21 -0.17 -15.93
C MET A 58 -1.00 -0.88 -16.53
N TYR A 59 -0.04 -0.12 -17.05
CA TYR A 59 1.20 -0.64 -17.61
C TYR A 59 2.41 0.09 -17.03
N PHE A 60 3.43 -0.67 -16.67
CA PHE A 60 4.71 -0.15 -16.25
C PHE A 60 5.72 -0.22 -17.41
N TYR A 61 6.31 0.93 -17.74
CA TYR A 61 7.36 1.02 -18.75
C TYR A 61 8.73 1.09 -18.08
N ASN A 62 9.47 -0.01 -18.14
CA ASN A 62 10.74 -0.18 -17.44
C ASN A 62 11.91 0.46 -18.20
N LYS A 63 11.88 1.80 -18.34
CA LYS A 63 13.02 2.61 -18.82
C LYS A 63 13.07 3.93 -18.05
N PRO A 64 14.27 4.44 -17.72
CA PRO A 64 14.40 5.75 -17.13
C PRO A 64 14.05 6.81 -18.19
N LEU A 65 12.96 7.57 -17.94
CA LEU A 65 12.47 8.60 -18.87
C LEU A 65 12.77 10.01 -18.37
N PHE A 66 13.07 10.17 -17.08
CA PHE A 66 13.35 11.47 -16.47
C PHE A 66 14.34 11.34 -15.32
N GLN A 67 14.93 12.45 -14.91
CA GLN A 67 15.77 12.56 -13.72
C GLN A 67 14.97 13.21 -12.59
N TYR A 68 14.89 12.53 -11.46
CA TYR A 68 14.24 13.08 -10.28
C TYR A 68 15.24 13.87 -9.44
N ARG A 69 15.02 15.19 -9.36
CA ARG A 69 15.88 16.06 -8.55
C ARG A 69 15.49 15.99 -7.08
N LEU A 70 16.42 15.59 -6.24
CA LEU A 70 16.27 15.64 -4.79
C LEU A 70 16.65 17.04 -4.27
N HIS A 71 15.82 17.59 -3.40
CA HIS A 71 16.08 18.82 -2.66
C HIS A 71 15.34 18.80 -1.31
N GLU A 72 15.78 19.63 -0.36
CA GLU A 72 15.27 19.65 1.02
C GLU A 72 13.76 19.86 1.16
N LYS A 73 13.11 20.43 0.14
CA LYS A 73 11.65 20.68 0.12
C LYS A 73 10.84 19.58 -0.56
N ASN A 74 11.44 18.46 -0.92
CA ASN A 74 10.68 17.33 -1.47
C ASN A 74 9.73 16.78 -0.41
N SER A 75 8.46 16.54 -0.78
CA SER A 75 7.45 15.98 0.13
C SER A 75 7.81 14.57 0.62
N ILE A 76 8.48 13.79 -0.24
CA ILE A 76 8.94 12.42 0.05
C ILE A 76 10.39 12.29 -0.44
N GLY A 77 11.24 11.63 0.33
CA GLY A 77 12.63 11.31 -0.06
C GLY A 77 13.68 12.22 0.58
N ALA A 78 13.54 13.54 0.54
CA ALA A 78 14.54 14.44 1.15
C ALA A 78 14.61 14.34 2.69
N GLN A 79 13.50 13.98 3.34
CA GLN A 79 13.47 13.78 4.79
C GLN A 79 14.28 12.56 5.26
N TYR A 80 14.63 11.64 4.36
CA TYR A 80 15.38 10.44 4.70
C TYR A 80 16.89 10.68 4.84
N ASP A 81 17.43 11.68 4.13
CA ASP A 81 18.87 11.96 4.14
C ASP A 81 19.33 12.76 5.38
N THR A 82 18.40 13.46 6.07
CA THR A 82 18.72 14.32 7.21
C THR A 82 18.41 13.67 8.58
N GLN A 83 17.69 12.55 8.60
CA GLN A 83 17.30 11.87 9.84
C GLN A 83 18.34 10.86 10.28
N THR A 84 18.63 10.84 11.59
CA THR A 84 19.48 9.81 12.19
C THR A 84 18.82 8.42 12.12
N LYS A 85 19.62 7.35 12.23
CA LYS A 85 19.09 5.97 12.30
C LYS A 85 18.07 5.80 13.44
N GLU A 86 18.27 6.49 14.54
CA GLU A 86 17.38 6.44 15.71
C GLU A 86 16.02 7.09 15.44
N GLU A 87 16.01 8.25 14.80
CA GLU A 87 14.76 8.93 14.41
C GLU A 87 13.96 8.11 13.40
N HIS A 88 14.62 7.46 12.43
CA HIS A 88 14.00 6.53 11.52
C HIS A 88 13.37 5.32 12.22
N LEU A 89 14.08 4.74 13.19
CA LEU A 89 13.60 3.62 13.97
C LEU A 89 12.42 4.02 14.88
N GLN A 90 12.48 5.19 15.50
CA GLN A 90 11.40 5.69 16.34
C GLN A 90 10.14 5.95 15.53
N ARG A 91 10.27 6.63 14.37
CA ARG A 91 9.15 6.87 13.45
C ARG A 91 8.54 5.59 12.92
N ALA A 92 9.38 4.65 12.46
CA ALA A 92 8.93 3.33 11.97
C ALA A 92 8.27 2.46 13.04
N ASN A 93 8.46 2.80 14.33
CA ASN A 93 7.90 2.05 15.46
C ASN A 93 6.54 2.59 15.94
N THR A 94 5.94 3.55 15.28
CA THR A 94 4.59 4.02 15.66
C THR A 94 3.51 3.07 15.14
N LEU A 95 2.44 2.89 15.91
CA LEU A 95 1.27 2.10 15.49
C LEU A 95 0.71 2.60 14.16
N LYS A 96 0.60 3.92 14.00
CA LYS A 96 0.13 4.57 12.76
C LYS A 96 0.89 4.08 11.52
N ILE A 97 2.23 4.08 11.56
CA ILE A 97 3.05 3.62 10.43
C ILE A 97 2.89 2.11 10.20
N ARG A 98 2.73 1.34 11.30
CA ARG A 98 2.60 -0.11 11.18
C ARG A 98 1.26 -0.54 10.59
N THR A 99 0.19 0.20 10.81
CA THR A 99 -1.14 -0.10 10.27
C THR A 99 -1.43 0.60 8.94
N GLN A 100 -0.60 1.57 8.52
CA GLN A 100 -0.86 2.45 7.36
C GLN A 100 -1.16 1.68 6.07
N ASN A 101 -0.35 0.69 5.73
CA ASN A 101 -0.56 -0.06 4.49
C ASN A 101 -1.87 -0.86 4.50
N ALA A 102 -2.26 -1.41 5.66
CA ALA A 102 -3.53 -2.12 5.79
C ALA A 102 -4.73 -1.16 5.67
N HIS A 103 -4.66 0.02 6.28
CA HIS A 103 -5.68 1.06 6.11
C HIS A 103 -5.77 1.53 4.66
N ASN A 104 -4.64 1.81 4.01
CA ASN A 104 -4.61 2.22 2.61
C ASN A 104 -5.23 1.14 1.71
N ALA A 105 -4.89 -0.13 1.93
CA ALA A 105 -5.46 -1.24 1.17
C ALA A 105 -6.99 -1.35 1.37
N LEU A 106 -7.49 -1.22 2.61
CA LEU A 106 -8.94 -1.21 2.89
C LEU A 106 -9.66 -0.05 2.19
N ASN A 107 -9.08 1.15 2.23
CA ASN A 107 -9.65 2.32 1.55
C ASN A 107 -9.72 2.09 0.04
N VAL A 108 -8.66 1.56 -0.56
CA VAL A 108 -8.62 1.23 -1.99
C VAL A 108 -9.66 0.15 -2.33
N LEU A 109 -9.77 -0.94 -1.56
CA LEU A 109 -10.80 -1.96 -1.81
C LEU A 109 -12.21 -1.37 -1.81
N ASN A 110 -12.52 -0.45 -0.88
CA ASN A 110 -13.80 0.24 -0.83
C ASN A 110 -14.02 1.14 -2.06
N ILE A 111 -12.99 1.84 -2.51
CA ILE A 111 -13.08 2.70 -3.70
C ILE A 111 -13.30 1.85 -4.96
N ILE A 112 -12.57 0.75 -5.15
CA ILE A 112 -12.71 -0.12 -6.31
C ILE A 112 -14.11 -0.75 -6.36
N ARG A 113 -14.70 -1.11 -5.23
CA ARG A 113 -16.09 -1.58 -5.17
C ARG A 113 -17.08 -0.61 -5.80
N LEU A 114 -16.80 0.71 -5.71
CA LEU A 114 -17.66 1.77 -6.27
C LEU A 114 -17.23 2.16 -7.69
N ALA A 115 -15.94 2.16 -7.97
CA ALA A 115 -15.37 2.63 -9.24
C ALA A 115 -15.42 1.55 -10.33
N ASN A 116 -15.32 0.28 -9.97
CA ASN A 116 -15.36 -0.87 -10.87
C ASN A 116 -16.16 -2.03 -10.24
N SER A 117 -17.48 -1.89 -10.25
CA SER A 117 -18.40 -2.85 -9.67
C SER A 117 -18.29 -4.25 -10.27
N ASP A 118 -18.02 -4.34 -11.56
CA ASP A 118 -17.92 -5.63 -12.26
C ASP A 118 -16.67 -6.39 -11.78
N TYR A 119 -15.52 -5.73 -11.74
CA TYR A 119 -14.31 -6.31 -11.19
C TYR A 119 -14.48 -6.73 -9.72
N TYR A 120 -15.17 -5.91 -8.92
CA TYR A 120 -15.50 -6.25 -7.54
C TYR A 120 -16.36 -7.51 -7.43
N GLN A 121 -17.42 -7.62 -8.24
CA GLN A 121 -18.32 -8.79 -8.22
C GLN A 121 -17.61 -10.07 -8.65
N GLU A 122 -16.77 -10.01 -9.68
CA GLU A 122 -15.97 -11.14 -10.14
C GLU A 122 -14.95 -11.62 -9.08
N ASN A 123 -14.50 -10.73 -8.19
CA ASN A 123 -13.49 -11.00 -7.17
C ASN A 123 -14.03 -10.83 -5.73
N GLN A 124 -15.34 -10.91 -5.51
CA GLN A 124 -15.98 -10.58 -4.24
C GLN A 124 -15.46 -11.39 -3.06
N GLU A 125 -15.23 -12.68 -3.25
CA GLU A 125 -14.70 -13.56 -2.21
C GLU A 125 -13.30 -13.13 -1.79
N GLU A 126 -12.42 -12.85 -2.75
CA GLU A 126 -11.05 -12.40 -2.52
C GLU A 126 -11.02 -11.03 -1.79
N PHE A 127 -11.88 -10.08 -2.21
CA PHE A 127 -12.03 -8.79 -1.52
C PHE A 127 -12.49 -8.96 -0.07
N SER A 128 -13.40 -9.91 0.19
CA SER A 128 -13.88 -10.22 1.54
C SER A 128 -12.78 -10.79 2.41
N HIS A 129 -12.00 -11.75 1.89
CA HIS A 129 -10.87 -12.35 2.59
C HIS A 129 -9.78 -11.31 2.90
N MET A 130 -9.41 -10.47 1.92
CA MET A 130 -8.43 -9.40 2.12
C MET A 130 -8.91 -8.40 3.17
N SER A 131 -10.15 -7.93 3.07
CA SER A 131 -10.71 -6.97 4.02
C SER A 131 -10.74 -7.53 5.44
N THR A 132 -11.13 -8.79 5.59
CA THR A 132 -11.11 -9.49 6.89
C THR A 132 -9.70 -9.57 7.44
N PHE A 133 -8.73 -9.99 6.62
CA PHE A 133 -7.33 -10.08 7.02
C PHE A 133 -6.76 -8.73 7.45
N PHE A 134 -6.98 -7.66 6.67
CA PHE A 134 -6.43 -6.34 6.99
C PHE A 134 -7.01 -5.76 8.27
N ASN A 135 -8.32 -5.93 8.50
CA ASN A 135 -8.95 -5.55 9.76
C ASN A 135 -8.39 -6.33 10.96
N GLN A 136 -8.24 -7.65 10.84
CA GLN A 136 -7.64 -8.48 11.87
C GLN A 136 -6.18 -8.09 12.14
N HIS A 137 -5.42 -7.73 11.10
CA HIS A 137 -4.05 -7.28 11.25
C HIS A 137 -3.94 -5.96 12.03
N ILE A 138 -4.79 -5.00 11.72
CA ILE A 138 -4.88 -3.73 12.44
C ILE A 138 -5.20 -4.01 13.91
N GLN A 139 -6.25 -4.77 14.19
CA GLN A 139 -6.66 -5.12 15.55
C GLN A 139 -5.57 -5.88 16.33
N ALA A 140 -4.85 -6.79 15.67
CA ALA A 140 -3.77 -7.53 16.30
C ALA A 140 -2.61 -6.61 16.72
N LEU A 141 -2.29 -5.59 15.93
CA LEU A 141 -1.28 -4.57 16.28
C LEU A 141 -1.77 -3.63 17.40
N GLU A 142 -3.01 -3.15 17.32
CA GLU A 142 -3.62 -2.26 18.32
C GLU A 142 -3.72 -2.94 19.70
N ASN A 143 -4.17 -4.18 19.73
CA ASN A 143 -4.39 -4.95 20.94
C ASN A 143 -3.14 -5.76 21.38
N LYS A 144 -1.98 -5.56 20.73
CA LYS A 144 -0.70 -6.22 21.06
C LYS A 144 -0.78 -7.76 21.09
N LYS A 145 -1.48 -8.34 20.12
CA LYS A 145 -1.76 -9.77 20.04
C LYS A 145 -0.65 -10.52 19.28
N PHE A 146 0.41 -10.85 19.99
CA PHE A 146 1.61 -11.49 19.42
C PHE A 146 1.32 -12.79 18.65
N PHE A 147 0.54 -13.71 19.24
CA PHE A 147 0.26 -15.00 18.60
C PHE A 147 -0.61 -14.86 17.35
N GLU A 148 -1.57 -13.90 17.33
CA GLU A 148 -2.35 -13.62 16.13
C GLU A 148 -1.45 -13.10 14.99
N LEU A 149 -0.54 -12.18 15.29
CA LEU A 149 0.45 -11.70 14.31
C LEU A 149 1.38 -12.82 13.83
N LEU A 150 1.78 -13.73 14.72
CA LEU A 150 2.60 -14.87 14.36
C LEU A 150 1.85 -15.80 13.39
N CYS A 151 0.60 -16.11 13.66
CA CYS A 151 -0.25 -16.92 12.77
C CYS A 151 -0.48 -16.23 11.43
N GLN A 152 -0.61 -14.91 11.39
CA GLN A 152 -0.78 -14.15 10.15
C GLN A 152 0.42 -14.28 9.19
N ASN A 153 1.61 -14.67 9.67
CA ASN A 153 2.78 -14.85 8.80
C ASN A 153 2.62 -15.96 7.77
N THR A 154 1.69 -16.88 7.95
CA THR A 154 1.36 -17.92 6.98
C THR A 154 0.38 -17.42 5.89
N SER A 155 -0.27 -16.29 6.10
CA SER A 155 -1.21 -15.71 5.15
C SER A 155 -0.51 -15.06 3.96
N PRO A 156 -0.96 -15.30 2.70
CA PRO A 156 -0.47 -14.62 1.53
C PRO A 156 -0.72 -13.10 1.60
N TYR A 157 -1.81 -12.67 2.22
CA TYR A 157 -2.20 -11.26 2.34
C TYR A 157 -1.22 -10.42 3.16
N TYR A 158 -0.51 -11.03 4.10
CA TYR A 158 0.52 -10.30 4.84
C TYR A 158 1.67 -9.87 3.93
N SER A 159 1.97 -10.66 2.90
CA SER A 159 3.01 -10.30 1.92
C SER A 159 2.59 -9.13 1.04
N LEU A 160 1.30 -8.92 0.86
CA LEU A 160 0.79 -7.78 0.10
C LEU A 160 1.06 -6.44 0.79
N ILE A 161 0.97 -6.37 2.11
CA ILE A 161 1.10 -5.11 2.85
C ILE A 161 2.45 -4.92 3.56
N LYS A 162 3.26 -5.98 3.67
CA LYS A 162 4.51 -5.95 4.44
C LYS A 162 5.61 -6.85 3.88
N THR A 163 6.81 -6.32 3.81
CA THR A 163 8.01 -7.12 3.56
C THR A 163 8.30 -8.07 4.74
N LYS A 164 9.07 -9.14 4.52
CA LYS A 164 9.50 -10.07 5.58
C LYS A 164 10.13 -9.35 6.78
N LYS A 165 10.98 -8.36 6.52
CA LYS A 165 11.61 -7.55 7.57
C LYS A 165 10.57 -6.76 8.38
N ALA A 166 9.59 -6.15 7.70
CA ALA A 166 8.54 -5.38 8.37
C ALA A 166 7.64 -6.26 9.26
N ARG A 167 7.36 -7.51 8.85
CA ARG A 167 6.59 -8.49 9.66
C ARG A 167 7.32 -8.88 10.95
N VAL A 168 8.64 -9.12 10.87
CA VAL A 168 9.45 -9.36 12.07
C VAL A 168 9.42 -8.14 13.00
N MET A 169 9.50 -6.93 12.43
CA MET A 169 9.41 -5.71 13.22
C MET A 169 8.04 -5.49 13.87
N ASP A 170 6.94 -5.99 13.28
CA ASP A 170 5.62 -5.96 13.92
C ASP A 170 5.58 -6.87 15.17
N LEU A 171 6.18 -8.06 15.10
CA LEU A 171 6.30 -8.96 16.25
C LEU A 171 7.15 -8.32 17.37
N LEU A 172 8.29 -7.73 17.02
CA LEU A 172 9.15 -7.05 17.99
C LEU A 172 8.47 -5.83 18.63
N TYR A 173 7.68 -5.08 17.85
CA TYR A 173 6.90 -3.96 18.35
C TYR A 173 5.93 -4.41 19.45
N VAL A 174 5.19 -5.49 19.22
CA VAL A 174 4.22 -6.01 20.19
C VAL A 174 4.91 -6.59 21.43
N LEU A 175 6.08 -7.24 21.28
CA LEU A 175 6.85 -7.76 22.41
C LEU A 175 7.45 -6.67 23.28
N LYS A 176 8.06 -5.65 22.68
CA LYS A 176 8.69 -4.55 23.41
C LYS A 176 7.72 -3.84 24.34
N GLU A 177 6.49 -3.60 23.90
CA GLU A 177 5.47 -2.95 24.72
C GLU A 177 4.87 -3.84 25.81
N LYS A 178 5.02 -5.19 25.72
CA LYS A 178 4.62 -6.11 26.79
C LYS A 178 5.66 -6.19 27.92
N VAL A 179 6.93 -5.91 27.62
CA VAL A 179 8.03 -5.98 28.59
C VAL A 179 8.14 -4.70 29.44
N ILE A 180 7.57 -3.59 28.97
CA ILE A 180 7.62 -2.29 29.66
C ILE A 180 6.42 -2.08 30.61
N ARG A 181 5.46 -3.00 30.65
CA ARG A 181 4.38 -3.06 31.62
C ARG A 181 4.65 -4.10 32.69
#